data_8fa3ee7ac243c192c9f3b0bc46a065ba
#
_entry.id   8fa3ee7ac243c192c9f3b0bc46a065ba
#
_cell.length_a   1.000
_cell.length_b   1.000
_cell.length_c   1.000
_cell.angle_alpha   90.00
_cell.angle_beta   90.00
_cell.angle_gamma   90.00
#
_symmetry.space_group_name_H-M   'P 1'
#
loop_
_entity.id
_entity.type
_entity.pdbx_description
1 polymer ?
#
loop_
_entity_poly.entity_id
_entity_poly.type
_entity_poly.pdbx_seq_one_letter_code
_entity_poly.pdbx_strand_id
1 'polypeptide(L)'
;MSINQQAYNAIKAIVGDRFISDDPAVMEGYRSGPAGYENGTGYERVMTVLPHAVCLPKDTEEISKVVKICARYDVPYVPYSTGFYGPRTHCHVENELIIDLKRTNQFEYDEKHFFFDVGSGVTLAACQQEAMNKGAYSVIGGGGAQCSAICNLIGDGWSPLSHRIGLPHRRILGTELVLPEGDVVKMGSLAVMDDPFWGEGPGPDLRGMLRGFTGLRGCLGIVSKMAIKTLPFQPEKLVPTGVAPNTALALPPRVRWFNFLMPNKPAQVEAMYQIGHAEIAAALTKVPKFWRAIAKAEDKEEFWKLWLVENEESLRDFFIVRVMLVGYTSQEDFDYQEKVLNDIMTELGGKPTRTKPSDESWIKNADSAGMWLMCGSYVSVDYIIESLTQATQHGDTYAELKKKYTPPLMPDFGDPGWFQGFEMGHQGYSEFLIYWDHREDVDGVDQFYVDTSKMNIKHRYYTSLLGPHQPLFLTGPMYGPNYHTWLLKVKEEFDPNWISHPPVPLAHDDFVNRAPWMQEMKDWETPEKLPMRQW
;
A
#
# COMPACT_ATOMS: atom_id res chain seq x y z
N MET A 1 8.00 -21.39 -24.34
CA MET A 1 8.00 -20.87 -25.74
C MET A 1 8.39 -19.40 -25.68
N SER A 2 9.14 -18.88 -26.60
CA SER A 2 9.54 -17.47 -26.60
C SER A 2 8.39 -16.57 -27.06
N ILE A 3 8.33 -15.29 -26.61
CA ILE A 3 7.42 -14.29 -27.18
C ILE A 3 7.49 -14.40 -28.72
N ASN A 4 6.36 -14.36 -29.37
CA ASN A 4 6.34 -14.41 -30.82
C ASN A 4 7.30 -13.34 -31.37
N GLN A 5 8.29 -13.76 -32.16
CA GLN A 5 9.31 -12.85 -32.71
C GLN A 5 8.71 -11.69 -33.52
N GLN A 6 7.54 -11.91 -34.10
CA GLN A 6 6.82 -10.85 -34.82
C GLN A 6 6.29 -9.80 -33.85
N ALA A 7 5.73 -10.23 -32.69
CA ALA A 7 5.29 -9.34 -31.62
C ALA A 7 6.47 -8.54 -31.06
N TYR A 8 7.58 -9.21 -30.73
CA TYR A 8 8.80 -8.55 -30.25
C TYR A 8 9.28 -7.45 -31.23
N ASN A 9 9.40 -7.80 -32.51
CA ASN A 9 9.86 -6.85 -33.53
C ASN A 9 8.88 -5.68 -33.72
N ALA A 10 7.58 -5.93 -33.61
CA ALA A 10 6.56 -4.90 -33.71
C ALA A 10 6.62 -3.94 -32.52
N ILE A 11 6.80 -4.46 -31.31
CA ILE A 11 6.98 -3.65 -30.08
C ILE A 11 8.28 -2.83 -30.19
N LYS A 12 9.36 -3.47 -30.65
CA LYS A 12 10.65 -2.82 -30.87
C LYS A 12 10.56 -1.63 -31.83
N ALA A 13 9.76 -1.76 -32.88
CA ALA A 13 9.51 -0.66 -33.83
C ALA A 13 8.74 0.52 -33.19
N ILE A 14 7.97 0.28 -32.14
CA ILE A 14 7.22 1.32 -31.43
C ILE A 14 8.12 2.04 -30.42
N VAL A 15 8.77 1.28 -29.52
CA VAL A 15 9.52 1.87 -28.40
C VAL A 15 10.97 2.21 -28.72
N GLY A 16 11.52 1.60 -29.78
CA GLY A 16 12.93 1.70 -30.20
C GLY A 16 13.83 0.65 -29.55
N ASP A 17 14.95 0.34 -30.23
CA ASP A 17 15.89 -0.72 -29.88
C ASP A 17 16.41 -0.66 -28.44
N ARG A 18 16.59 0.53 -27.91
CA ARG A 18 17.13 0.75 -26.55
C ARG A 18 16.13 0.51 -25.43
N PHE A 19 14.85 0.35 -25.76
CA PHE A 19 13.74 0.35 -24.82
C PHE A 19 12.92 -0.94 -24.86
N ILE A 20 13.52 -2.01 -25.37
CA ILE A 20 13.03 -3.37 -25.29
C ILE A 20 14.22 -4.32 -25.12
N SER A 21 14.06 -5.34 -24.30
CA SER A 21 15.07 -6.37 -24.08
C SER A 21 14.44 -7.71 -23.79
N ASP A 22 15.05 -8.78 -24.28
CA ASP A 22 14.82 -10.18 -23.91
C ASP A 22 16.09 -10.83 -23.37
N ASP A 23 17.11 -10.02 -22.99
CA ASP A 23 18.35 -10.48 -22.40
C ASP A 23 18.07 -11.15 -21.03
N PRO A 24 18.50 -12.41 -20.81
CA PRO A 24 18.27 -13.11 -19.55
C PRO A 24 18.79 -12.37 -18.32
N ALA A 25 19.91 -11.65 -18.42
CA ALA A 25 20.44 -10.88 -17.30
C ALA A 25 19.56 -9.68 -16.93
N VAL A 26 18.91 -9.07 -17.94
CA VAL A 26 17.92 -8.02 -17.70
C VAL A 26 16.66 -8.62 -17.09
N MET A 27 16.21 -9.78 -17.59
CA MET A 27 14.99 -10.45 -17.09
C MET A 27 15.14 -10.86 -15.62
N GLU A 28 16.31 -11.34 -15.21
CA GLU A 28 16.58 -11.63 -13.79
C GLU A 28 16.41 -10.39 -12.89
N GLY A 29 16.74 -9.20 -13.38
CA GLY A 29 16.51 -7.95 -12.64
C GLY A 29 15.05 -7.60 -12.42
N TYR A 30 14.14 -8.17 -13.20
CA TYR A 30 12.69 -8.01 -13.06
C TYR A 30 12.00 -9.19 -12.37
N ARG A 31 12.72 -10.30 -12.13
CA ARG A 31 12.18 -11.48 -11.49
C ARG A 31 11.90 -11.26 -10.02
N SER A 32 12.82 -10.59 -9.33
CA SER A 32 12.73 -10.34 -7.90
C SER A 32 12.45 -8.88 -7.61
N GLY A 33 11.55 -8.64 -6.66
CA GLY A 33 11.36 -7.30 -6.10
C GLY A 33 12.55 -6.90 -5.22
N PRO A 34 12.70 -5.61 -4.91
CA PRO A 34 13.68 -5.18 -3.92
C PRO A 34 13.41 -5.81 -2.56
N ALA A 35 14.48 -6.01 -1.78
CA ALA A 35 14.40 -6.32 -0.37
C ALA A 35 13.98 -7.75 0.04
N GLY A 36 14.64 -8.75 -0.50
CA GLY A 36 14.62 -10.10 0.06
C GLY A 36 13.49 -11.01 -0.40
N TYR A 37 12.72 -10.59 -1.38
CA TYR A 37 11.71 -11.44 -2.03
C TYR A 37 12.33 -12.55 -2.89
N GLU A 38 13.62 -12.56 -3.10
CA GLU A 38 14.34 -13.63 -3.85
C GLU A 38 14.13 -15.02 -3.25
N ASN A 39 13.98 -15.07 -1.93
CA ASN A 39 13.63 -16.27 -1.18
C ASN A 39 12.26 -16.08 -0.50
N GLY A 40 11.33 -15.50 -1.21
CA GLY A 40 9.99 -15.25 -0.74
C GLY A 40 9.28 -16.48 -0.22
N THR A 41 8.08 -16.30 0.26
CA THR A 41 7.21 -17.39 0.69
C THR A 41 6.97 -18.38 -0.44
N GLY A 42 6.53 -19.58 -0.12
CA GLY A 42 6.33 -20.65 -1.10
C GLY A 42 5.51 -20.24 -2.31
N TYR A 43 4.54 -19.34 -2.14
CA TYR A 43 3.78 -18.77 -3.24
C TYR A 43 4.68 -18.03 -4.24
N GLU A 44 5.50 -17.10 -3.75
CA GLU A 44 6.35 -16.28 -4.62
C GLU A 44 7.35 -17.12 -5.40
N ARG A 45 7.94 -18.13 -4.72
CA ARG A 45 8.86 -19.10 -5.36
C ARG A 45 8.18 -19.92 -6.45
N VAL A 46 6.91 -20.29 -6.26
CA VAL A 46 6.19 -21.21 -7.16
C VAL A 46 5.43 -20.47 -8.25
N MET A 47 4.96 -19.27 -7.94
CA MET A 47 4.07 -18.51 -8.83
C MET A 47 4.80 -17.50 -9.71
N THR A 48 6.02 -17.11 -9.35
CA THR A 48 6.81 -16.16 -10.14
C THR A 48 7.56 -16.89 -11.24
N VAL A 49 7.35 -16.46 -12.47
CA VAL A 49 8.11 -16.92 -13.64
C VAL A 49 9.03 -15.80 -14.14
N LEU A 50 10.09 -16.19 -14.86
CA LEU A 50 10.96 -15.22 -15.48
C LEU A 50 10.19 -14.50 -16.61
N PRO A 51 10.15 -13.17 -16.64
CA PRO A 51 9.53 -12.45 -17.74
C PRO A 51 10.22 -12.80 -19.06
N HIS A 52 9.46 -12.76 -20.14
CA HIS A 52 10.02 -13.14 -21.45
C HIS A 52 10.72 -11.98 -22.14
N ALA A 53 10.22 -10.80 -21.92
CA ALA A 53 10.82 -9.55 -22.37
C ALA A 53 10.34 -8.39 -21.47
N VAL A 54 11.03 -7.27 -21.56
CA VAL A 54 10.60 -6.00 -20.97
C VAL A 54 10.64 -4.91 -22.03
N CYS A 55 9.62 -4.04 -22.05
CA CYS A 55 9.64 -2.82 -22.87
C CYS A 55 9.31 -1.59 -22.03
N LEU A 56 9.84 -0.45 -22.44
CA LEU A 56 9.71 0.83 -21.74
C LEU A 56 9.06 1.88 -22.66
N PRO A 57 7.72 1.92 -22.74
CA PRO A 57 7.01 2.97 -23.47
C PRO A 57 7.15 4.31 -22.74
N LYS A 58 7.09 5.43 -23.49
CA LYS A 58 7.31 6.78 -22.92
C LYS A 58 6.02 7.54 -22.59
N ASP A 59 4.90 7.19 -23.23
CA ASP A 59 3.64 7.91 -23.12
C ASP A 59 2.43 6.98 -23.37
N THR A 60 1.22 7.51 -23.18
CA THR A 60 -0.05 6.80 -23.40
C THR A 60 -0.16 6.23 -24.82
N GLU A 61 0.35 6.94 -25.82
CA GLU A 61 0.27 6.51 -27.21
C GLU A 61 1.14 5.27 -27.47
N GLU A 62 2.39 5.27 -26.98
CA GLU A 62 3.26 4.09 -27.08
C GLU A 62 2.70 2.91 -26.29
N ILE A 63 2.16 3.15 -25.06
CA ILE A 63 1.50 2.10 -24.25
C ILE A 63 0.34 1.49 -25.04
N SER A 64 -0.56 2.30 -25.60
CA SER A 64 -1.70 1.85 -26.41
C SER A 64 -1.25 0.98 -27.58
N LYS A 65 -0.23 1.42 -28.33
CA LYS A 65 0.31 0.66 -29.46
C LYS A 65 0.93 -0.67 -29.04
N VAL A 66 1.68 -0.70 -27.93
CA VAL A 66 2.26 -1.92 -27.37
C VAL A 66 1.17 -2.89 -26.96
N VAL A 67 0.15 -2.43 -26.22
CA VAL A 67 -0.98 -3.25 -25.78
C VAL A 67 -1.76 -3.82 -26.98
N LYS A 68 -1.97 -3.03 -28.06
CA LYS A 68 -2.58 -3.53 -29.31
C LYS A 68 -1.78 -4.66 -29.95
N ILE A 69 -0.45 -4.62 -29.86
CA ILE A 69 0.40 -5.74 -30.30
C ILE A 69 0.22 -6.94 -29.39
N CYS A 70 0.19 -6.74 -28.08
CA CYS A 70 -0.06 -7.80 -27.11
C CYS A 70 -1.41 -8.50 -27.38
N ALA A 71 -2.49 -7.73 -27.55
CA ALA A 71 -3.81 -8.25 -27.88
C ALA A 71 -3.84 -9.02 -29.21
N ARG A 72 -3.14 -8.51 -30.21
CA ARG A 72 -3.09 -9.14 -31.56
C ARG A 72 -2.38 -10.50 -31.58
N TYR A 73 -1.38 -10.67 -30.73
CA TYR A 73 -0.52 -11.86 -30.71
C TYR A 73 -0.71 -12.73 -29.46
N ASP A 74 -1.76 -12.47 -28.67
CA ASP A 74 -2.04 -13.15 -27.40
C ASP A 74 -0.83 -13.17 -26.44
N VAL A 75 -0.16 -12.04 -26.31
CA VAL A 75 0.97 -11.87 -25.39
C VAL A 75 0.47 -11.33 -24.06
N PRO A 76 0.47 -12.11 -23.00
CA PRO A 76 0.12 -11.61 -21.68
C PRO A 76 1.14 -10.59 -21.20
N TYR A 77 0.70 -9.62 -20.41
CA TYR A 77 1.59 -8.56 -19.92
C TYR A 77 1.30 -8.15 -18.47
N VAL A 78 2.33 -7.64 -17.81
CA VAL A 78 2.26 -7.05 -16.48
C VAL A 78 2.70 -5.59 -16.55
N PRO A 79 1.88 -4.63 -16.12
CA PRO A 79 2.32 -3.25 -15.95
C PRO A 79 3.25 -3.13 -14.75
N TYR A 80 4.37 -2.47 -14.94
CA TYR A 80 5.42 -2.30 -13.94
C TYR A 80 5.79 -0.81 -13.84
N SER A 81 5.71 -0.22 -12.66
CA SER A 81 6.10 1.18 -12.47
C SER A 81 7.43 1.30 -11.73
N THR A 82 7.44 1.51 -10.41
CA THR A 82 8.69 1.58 -9.64
C THR A 82 9.17 0.23 -9.14
N GLY A 83 8.32 -0.80 -9.15
CA GLY A 83 8.65 -2.16 -8.74
C GLY A 83 8.88 -2.32 -7.23
N PHE A 84 8.48 -1.37 -6.43
CA PHE A 84 8.73 -1.39 -4.99
C PHE A 84 8.01 -2.53 -4.25
N TYR A 85 6.80 -2.86 -4.69
CA TYR A 85 6.04 -3.99 -4.17
C TYR A 85 6.18 -5.21 -5.09
N GLY A 86 7.35 -5.86 -5.05
CA GLY A 86 7.75 -6.95 -5.93
C GLY A 86 6.68 -7.99 -6.25
N PRO A 87 6.08 -8.71 -5.28
CA PRO A 87 5.17 -9.83 -5.59
C PRO A 87 3.95 -9.48 -6.42
N ARG A 88 3.62 -8.21 -6.53
CA ARG A 88 2.42 -7.73 -7.25
C ARG A 88 2.70 -7.31 -8.68
N THR A 89 3.95 -7.26 -9.04
CA THR A 89 4.44 -6.84 -10.36
C THR A 89 5.19 -7.96 -11.07
N HIS A 90 5.19 -9.15 -10.51
CA HIS A 90 5.86 -10.32 -11.08
C HIS A 90 5.04 -10.94 -12.20
N CYS A 91 5.73 -11.53 -13.14
CA CYS A 91 5.13 -12.42 -14.12
C CYS A 91 4.69 -13.72 -13.45
N HIS A 92 3.54 -14.22 -13.82
CA HIS A 92 2.93 -15.42 -13.25
C HIS A 92 2.64 -16.49 -14.30
N VAL A 93 2.61 -16.11 -15.56
CA VAL A 93 2.43 -17.02 -16.68
C VAL A 93 3.60 -16.97 -17.64
N GLU A 94 3.82 -18.07 -18.34
CA GLU A 94 4.86 -18.11 -19.37
C GLU A 94 4.59 -17.10 -20.50
N ASN A 95 5.63 -16.59 -21.10
CA ASN A 95 5.60 -15.61 -22.19
C ASN A 95 5.08 -14.20 -21.84
N GLU A 96 4.99 -13.88 -20.56
CA GLU A 96 4.57 -12.56 -20.12
C GLU A 96 5.60 -11.46 -20.46
N LEU A 97 5.09 -10.35 -20.96
CA LEU A 97 5.85 -9.13 -21.21
C LEU A 97 5.71 -8.18 -20.01
N ILE A 98 6.82 -7.67 -19.51
CA ILE A 98 6.77 -6.53 -18.59
C ILE A 98 6.69 -5.23 -19.40
N ILE A 99 5.66 -4.43 -19.14
CA ILE A 99 5.54 -3.07 -19.65
C ILE A 99 5.98 -2.11 -18.53
N ASP A 100 7.25 -1.73 -18.57
CA ASP A 100 7.87 -0.86 -17.58
C ASP A 100 7.58 0.62 -17.88
N LEU A 101 6.85 1.27 -16.99
CA LEU A 101 6.31 2.61 -17.16
C LEU A 101 7.24 3.72 -16.63
N LYS A 102 8.50 3.41 -16.28
CA LYS A 102 9.42 4.40 -15.72
C LYS A 102 9.72 5.58 -16.66
N ARG A 103 9.57 5.40 -17.97
CA ARG A 103 9.69 6.51 -18.95
C ARG A 103 8.43 7.36 -19.08
N THR A 104 7.30 6.88 -18.59
CA THR A 104 6.04 7.63 -18.54
C THR A 104 6.08 8.56 -17.31
N ASN A 105 6.91 9.60 -17.40
CA ASN A 105 7.32 10.43 -16.27
C ASN A 105 6.97 11.92 -16.45
N GLN A 106 5.97 12.24 -17.25
CA GLN A 106 5.43 13.59 -17.31
C GLN A 106 4.97 14.02 -15.91
N PHE A 107 5.23 15.26 -15.58
CA PHE A 107 4.98 15.80 -14.25
C PHE A 107 4.68 17.30 -14.34
N GLU A 108 3.45 17.65 -13.99
CA GLU A 108 3.01 19.04 -13.93
C GLU A 108 2.26 19.27 -12.61
N TYR A 109 2.42 20.44 -12.04
CA TYR A 109 1.71 20.87 -10.85
C TYR A 109 0.95 22.17 -11.07
N ASP A 110 -0.38 22.12 -10.99
CA ASP A 110 -1.22 23.32 -10.98
C ASP A 110 -1.32 23.87 -9.55
N GLU A 111 -0.49 24.87 -9.28
CA GLU A 111 -0.43 25.52 -7.96
C GLU A 111 -1.72 26.27 -7.61
N LYS A 112 -2.44 26.78 -8.62
CA LYS A 112 -3.69 27.53 -8.40
C LYS A 112 -4.85 26.62 -8.02
N HIS A 113 -4.92 25.44 -8.65
CA HIS A 113 -6.03 24.52 -8.45
C HIS A 113 -5.67 23.30 -7.59
N PHE A 114 -4.44 23.25 -7.06
CA PHE A 114 -3.98 22.22 -6.14
C PHE A 114 -4.10 20.80 -6.68
N PHE A 115 -3.53 20.53 -7.85
CA PHE A 115 -3.44 19.16 -8.35
C PHE A 115 -2.17 18.91 -9.15
N PHE A 116 -1.75 17.65 -9.19
CA PHE A 116 -0.73 17.14 -10.09
C PHE A 116 -1.37 16.50 -11.31
N ASP A 117 -0.71 16.63 -12.46
CA ASP A 117 -0.89 15.79 -13.63
C ASP A 117 0.38 14.96 -13.82
N VAL A 118 0.29 13.64 -13.64
CA VAL A 118 1.46 12.76 -13.56
C VAL A 118 1.30 11.49 -14.37
N GLY A 119 2.41 11.03 -14.92
CA GLY A 119 2.55 9.70 -15.51
C GLY A 119 2.89 8.62 -14.49
N SER A 120 2.75 7.36 -14.87
CA SER A 120 2.89 6.20 -14.00
C SER A 120 4.30 5.99 -13.44
N GLY A 121 5.33 6.57 -14.08
CA GLY A 121 6.71 6.54 -13.61
C GLY A 121 7.04 7.56 -12.52
N VAL A 122 6.14 8.49 -12.23
CA VAL A 122 6.36 9.54 -11.22
C VAL A 122 6.24 8.97 -9.81
N THR A 123 7.20 9.29 -8.94
CA THR A 123 7.22 8.83 -7.54
C THR A 123 6.45 9.77 -6.62
N LEU A 124 5.96 9.22 -5.51
CA LEU A 124 5.37 10.02 -4.44
C LEU A 124 6.36 11.06 -3.87
N ALA A 125 7.66 10.73 -3.82
CA ALA A 125 8.69 11.67 -3.38
C ALA A 125 8.72 12.93 -4.23
N ALA A 126 8.65 12.81 -5.56
CA ALA A 126 8.60 13.95 -6.47
C ALA A 126 7.36 14.80 -6.23
N CYS A 127 6.19 14.17 -6.11
CA CYS A 127 4.93 14.87 -5.82
C CYS A 127 4.99 15.60 -4.48
N GLN A 128 5.46 14.94 -3.44
CA GLN A 128 5.52 15.53 -2.09
C GLN A 128 6.49 16.70 -2.02
N GLN A 129 7.67 16.54 -2.62
CA GLN A 129 8.66 17.62 -2.62
C GLN A 129 8.12 18.88 -3.31
N GLU A 130 7.50 18.72 -4.48
CA GLU A 130 6.93 19.85 -5.21
C GLU A 130 5.76 20.49 -4.44
N ALA A 131 4.85 19.67 -3.90
CA ALA A 131 3.74 20.16 -3.09
C ALA A 131 4.25 20.98 -1.89
N MET A 132 5.24 20.48 -1.15
CA MET A 132 5.81 21.18 0.02
C MET A 132 6.48 22.49 -0.37
N ASN A 133 7.19 22.53 -1.49
CA ASN A 133 7.80 23.76 -2.01
C ASN A 133 6.75 24.85 -2.32
N LYS A 134 5.51 24.44 -2.59
CA LYS A 134 4.40 25.31 -2.91
C LYS A 134 3.40 25.52 -1.76
N GLY A 135 3.71 25.05 -0.56
CA GLY A 135 2.82 25.15 0.61
C GLY A 135 1.60 24.26 0.55
N ALA A 136 1.73 23.14 -0.15
CA ALA A 136 0.73 22.10 -0.26
C ALA A 136 1.26 20.76 0.29
N TYR A 137 0.38 19.78 0.41
CA TYR A 137 0.71 18.43 0.81
C TYR A 137 0.15 17.44 -0.21
N SER A 138 1.00 16.56 -0.69
CA SER A 138 0.61 15.36 -1.43
C SER A 138 0.44 14.21 -0.44
N VAL A 139 -0.46 13.29 -0.74
CA VAL A 139 -0.61 12.08 0.08
C VAL A 139 0.57 11.15 -0.18
N ILE A 140 1.39 10.94 0.84
CA ILE A 140 2.47 9.96 0.80
C ILE A 140 1.98 8.66 1.38
N GLY A 141 2.09 7.59 0.63
CA GLY A 141 1.76 6.25 1.12
C GLY A 141 2.72 5.75 2.19
N GLY A 142 2.19 5.01 3.16
CA GLY A 142 2.95 4.37 4.22
C GLY A 142 4.02 3.40 3.72
N GLY A 143 3.87 2.87 2.50
CA GLY A 143 4.83 1.97 1.86
C GLY A 143 6.13 2.63 1.39
N GLY A 144 6.19 3.95 1.41
CA GLY A 144 7.40 4.70 1.11
C GLY A 144 7.27 5.67 -0.06
N ALA A 145 8.07 6.70 -0.02
CA ALA A 145 8.07 7.79 -1.00
C ALA A 145 8.58 7.38 -2.39
N GLN A 146 9.28 6.27 -2.48
CA GLN A 146 9.79 5.70 -3.73
C GLN A 146 8.71 4.97 -4.56
N CYS A 147 7.54 4.73 -4.00
CA CYS A 147 6.41 4.15 -4.74
C CYS A 147 5.94 5.09 -5.85
N SER A 148 5.39 4.51 -6.93
CA SER A 148 4.67 5.29 -7.94
C SER A 148 3.48 6.01 -7.31
N ALA A 149 3.30 7.27 -7.64
CA ALA A 149 2.17 8.06 -7.17
C ALA A 149 0.83 7.42 -7.60
N ILE A 150 0.73 7.01 -8.86
CA ILE A 150 -0.47 6.37 -9.41
C ILE A 150 -0.76 5.04 -8.72
N CYS A 151 0.22 4.13 -8.64
CA CYS A 151 0.02 2.84 -8.00
C CYS A 151 -0.38 2.97 -6.53
N ASN A 152 0.20 3.93 -5.82
CA ASN A 152 -0.15 4.17 -4.43
C ASN A 152 -1.58 4.68 -4.26
N LEU A 153 -2.06 5.56 -5.16
CA LEU A 153 -3.41 6.10 -5.08
C LEU A 153 -4.50 5.10 -5.50
N ILE A 154 -4.25 4.24 -6.46
CA ILE A 154 -5.22 3.21 -6.86
C ILE A 154 -5.13 1.93 -6.04
N GLY A 155 -4.04 1.74 -5.32
CA GLY A 155 -3.78 0.57 -4.48
C GLY A 155 -4.01 0.84 -3.00
N ASP A 156 -2.99 0.60 -2.22
CA ASP A 156 -3.05 0.53 -0.77
C ASP A 156 -2.55 1.79 -0.06
N GLY A 157 -2.36 2.83 -0.81
CA GLY A 157 -1.79 4.05 -0.27
C GLY A 157 -2.61 4.63 0.87
N TRP A 158 -1.97 4.79 2.01
CA TRP A 158 -2.47 5.57 3.13
C TRP A 158 -1.35 6.50 3.60
N SER A 159 -1.70 7.51 4.33
CA SER A 159 -0.75 8.46 4.90
C SER A 159 -1.11 8.70 6.37
N PRO A 160 -0.18 9.18 7.19
CA PRO A 160 -0.51 9.63 8.53
C PRO A 160 -1.67 10.63 8.56
N LEU A 161 -1.78 11.47 7.53
CA LEU A 161 -2.87 12.44 7.38
C LEU A 161 -4.21 11.84 6.91
N SER A 162 -4.27 10.55 6.58
CA SER A 162 -5.52 9.89 6.20
C SER A 162 -6.58 9.93 7.30
N HIS A 163 -6.17 10.22 8.53
CA HIS A 163 -7.11 10.51 9.61
C HIS A 163 -8.03 11.68 9.25
N ARG A 164 -7.48 12.78 8.75
CA ARG A 164 -8.25 13.98 8.38
C ARG A 164 -8.72 13.93 6.93
N ILE A 165 -7.86 13.49 6.02
CA ILE A 165 -8.08 13.67 4.58
C ILE A 165 -8.69 12.45 3.89
N GLY A 166 -8.87 11.34 4.60
CA GLY A 166 -9.38 10.09 4.06
C GLY A 166 -8.37 9.31 3.23
N LEU A 167 -8.88 8.26 2.60
CA LEU A 167 -8.07 7.36 1.79
C LEU A 167 -7.55 8.03 0.51
N PRO A 168 -6.31 7.76 0.11
CA PRO A 168 -5.67 8.38 -1.05
C PRO A 168 -6.44 8.23 -2.36
N HIS A 169 -7.09 7.10 -2.61
CA HIS A 169 -7.86 6.88 -3.84
C HIS A 169 -9.01 7.87 -4.04
N ARG A 170 -9.43 8.59 -2.99
CA ARG A 170 -10.40 9.69 -3.08
C ARG A 170 -9.81 10.99 -3.62
N ARG A 171 -8.50 11.01 -3.89
CA ARG A 171 -7.79 12.15 -4.45
C ARG A 171 -7.64 12.07 -5.97
N ILE A 172 -8.11 11.01 -6.58
CA ILE A 172 -8.07 10.83 -8.04
C ILE A 172 -9.13 11.73 -8.67
N LEU A 173 -8.70 12.68 -9.49
CA LEU A 173 -9.57 13.62 -10.19
C LEU A 173 -9.90 13.14 -11.61
N GLY A 174 -8.91 12.76 -12.36
CA GLY A 174 -9.06 12.21 -13.69
C GLY A 174 -7.98 11.20 -13.99
N THR A 175 -8.22 10.29 -14.94
CA THR A 175 -7.26 9.26 -15.34
C THR A 175 -7.36 8.98 -16.83
N GLU A 176 -6.23 8.57 -17.41
CA GLU A 176 -6.18 7.86 -18.69
C GLU A 176 -5.85 6.39 -18.42
N LEU A 177 -6.72 5.50 -18.88
CA LEU A 177 -6.57 4.04 -18.80
C LEU A 177 -6.47 3.48 -20.21
N VAL A 178 -5.39 2.75 -20.48
CA VAL A 178 -5.25 1.93 -21.68
C VAL A 178 -5.87 0.57 -21.38
N LEU A 179 -6.97 0.25 -22.03
CA LEU A 179 -7.69 -1.01 -21.89
C LEU A 179 -6.89 -2.19 -22.48
N PRO A 180 -7.22 -3.44 -22.16
CA PRO A 180 -6.49 -4.60 -22.65
C PRO A 180 -6.46 -4.76 -24.19
N GLU A 181 -7.45 -4.22 -24.91
CA GLU A 181 -7.42 -4.14 -26.38
C GLU A 181 -6.59 -2.96 -26.91
N GLY A 182 -6.11 -2.09 -26.05
CA GLY A 182 -5.25 -0.95 -26.36
C GLY A 182 -5.99 0.36 -26.61
N ASP A 183 -7.30 0.41 -26.46
CA ASP A 183 -8.05 1.66 -26.54
C ASP A 183 -7.85 2.49 -25.28
N VAL A 184 -7.90 3.81 -25.43
CA VAL A 184 -7.66 4.74 -24.32
C VAL A 184 -8.98 5.29 -23.81
N VAL A 185 -9.28 5.04 -22.55
CA VAL A 185 -10.44 5.59 -21.86
C VAL A 185 -10.01 6.72 -20.93
N LYS A 186 -10.64 7.86 -21.08
CA LYS A 186 -10.48 9.00 -20.16
C LYS A 186 -11.60 9.00 -19.14
N MET A 187 -11.27 9.28 -17.88
CA MET A 187 -12.19 9.24 -16.74
C MET A 187 -12.21 10.57 -15.99
N GLY A 188 -13.29 10.83 -15.28
CA GLY A 188 -13.51 12.12 -14.63
C GLY A 188 -13.86 13.18 -15.67
N SER A 189 -13.49 14.42 -15.43
CA SER A 189 -13.75 15.50 -16.39
C SER A 189 -13.02 15.33 -17.71
N LEU A 190 -11.91 14.60 -17.73
CA LEU A 190 -11.20 14.25 -18.97
C LEU A 190 -12.09 13.48 -19.96
N ALA A 191 -13.16 12.84 -19.51
CA ALA A 191 -14.08 12.10 -20.36
C ALA A 191 -14.87 13.00 -21.33
N VAL A 192 -15.05 14.27 -21.00
CA VAL A 192 -15.89 15.21 -21.75
C VAL A 192 -15.16 16.44 -22.23
N MET A 193 -13.92 16.64 -21.77
CA MET A 193 -13.10 17.81 -22.12
C MET A 193 -11.68 17.36 -22.40
N ASP A 194 -11.05 17.93 -23.42
CA ASP A 194 -9.64 17.66 -23.70
C ASP A 194 -8.70 18.40 -22.73
N ASP A 195 -9.24 19.32 -21.96
CA ASP A 195 -8.50 20.06 -20.95
C ASP A 195 -8.47 19.26 -19.65
N PRO A 196 -7.30 19.00 -19.05
CA PRO A 196 -7.22 18.29 -17.77
C PRO A 196 -7.96 19.09 -16.72
N PHE A 197 -9.19 18.66 -16.47
CA PHE A 197 -10.04 19.27 -15.49
C PHE A 197 -10.18 18.36 -14.26
N TRP A 198 -10.18 18.97 -13.12
CA TRP A 198 -10.20 18.36 -11.80
C TRP A 198 -11.61 18.21 -11.22
N GLY A 199 -12.62 18.23 -12.03
CA GLY A 199 -14.00 18.02 -11.62
C GLY A 199 -14.41 16.55 -11.66
N GLU A 200 -15.61 16.28 -11.16
CA GLU A 200 -16.16 14.91 -11.09
C GLU A 200 -16.50 14.34 -12.47
N GLY A 201 -16.88 15.18 -13.43
CA GLY A 201 -17.40 14.76 -14.72
C GLY A 201 -18.81 14.16 -14.63
N PRO A 202 -19.39 13.76 -15.76
CA PRO A 202 -20.67 13.07 -15.78
C PRO A 202 -20.53 11.62 -15.30
N GLY A 203 -21.58 11.10 -14.64
CA GLY A 203 -21.68 9.69 -14.26
C GLY A 203 -22.27 8.80 -15.35
N PRO A 204 -22.15 7.46 -15.24
CA PRO A 204 -21.48 6.73 -14.18
C PRO A 204 -19.98 6.98 -14.10
N ASP A 205 -19.45 7.11 -12.90
CA ASP A 205 -18.04 7.40 -12.68
C ASP A 205 -17.19 6.11 -12.71
N LEU A 206 -16.50 5.89 -13.83
CA LEU A 206 -15.65 4.72 -14.00
C LEU A 206 -14.40 4.72 -13.11
N ARG A 207 -14.00 5.85 -12.52
CA ARG A 207 -12.93 5.89 -11.51
C ARG A 207 -13.23 4.98 -10.32
N GLY A 208 -14.50 4.74 -10.02
CA GLY A 208 -14.94 3.79 -9.02
C GLY A 208 -14.44 2.37 -9.25
N MET A 209 -14.17 1.97 -10.49
CA MET A 209 -13.59 0.67 -10.82
C MET A 209 -12.08 0.59 -10.54
N LEU A 210 -11.39 1.73 -10.54
CA LEU A 210 -9.96 1.82 -10.22
C LEU A 210 -9.72 2.03 -8.73
N ARG A 211 -10.69 2.61 -8.05
CA ARG A 211 -10.61 2.97 -6.64
C ARG A 211 -10.91 1.77 -5.77
N GLY A 212 -10.17 1.64 -4.72
CA GLY A 212 -10.44 0.64 -3.71
C GLY A 212 -9.16 0.23 -3.03
N PHE A 213 -9.34 -0.32 -1.86
CA PHE A 213 -8.22 -0.90 -1.15
C PHE A 213 -7.72 -2.11 -1.94
N THR A 214 -6.47 -2.10 -2.35
CA THR A 214 -5.77 -3.04 -3.20
C THR A 214 -5.78 -2.80 -4.71
N GLY A 215 -6.68 -1.99 -5.22
CA GLY A 215 -6.74 -1.65 -6.64
C GLY A 215 -6.88 -2.85 -7.58
N LEU A 216 -6.90 -2.57 -8.86
CA LEU A 216 -7.04 -3.60 -9.89
C LEU A 216 -5.71 -4.21 -10.36
N ARG A 217 -4.59 -3.72 -9.87
CA ARG A 217 -3.24 -4.26 -10.12
C ARG A 217 -2.91 -4.53 -11.58
N GLY A 218 -3.46 -3.73 -12.46
CA GLY A 218 -3.25 -3.90 -13.90
C GLY A 218 -4.11 -4.97 -14.57
N CYS A 219 -5.04 -5.61 -13.88
CA CYS A 219 -5.88 -6.66 -14.49
C CYS A 219 -6.95 -6.13 -15.45
N LEU A 220 -7.21 -4.83 -15.46
CA LEU A 220 -8.13 -4.18 -16.40
C LEU A 220 -7.40 -3.22 -17.36
N GLY A 221 -6.09 -3.32 -17.46
CA GLY A 221 -5.30 -2.43 -18.33
C GLY A 221 -4.29 -1.58 -17.54
N ILE A 222 -3.79 -0.54 -18.17
CA ILE A 222 -2.68 0.29 -17.68
C ILE A 222 -3.14 1.72 -17.48
N VAL A 223 -3.13 2.20 -16.24
CA VAL A 223 -3.28 3.64 -15.97
C VAL A 223 -1.99 4.34 -16.37
N SER A 224 -2.04 5.12 -17.43
CA SER A 224 -0.88 5.80 -17.98
C SER A 224 -0.68 7.20 -17.43
N LYS A 225 -1.77 7.86 -17.05
CA LYS A 225 -1.80 9.25 -16.58
C LYS A 225 -2.88 9.46 -15.53
N MET A 226 -2.63 10.36 -14.57
CA MET A 226 -3.58 10.67 -13.50
C MET A 226 -3.46 12.11 -13.02
N ALA A 227 -4.60 12.75 -12.84
CA ALA A 227 -4.70 14.01 -12.12
C ALA A 227 -4.98 13.72 -10.63
N ILE A 228 -4.12 14.24 -9.75
CA ILE A 228 -4.11 13.93 -8.31
C ILE A 228 -4.30 15.20 -7.50
N LYS A 229 -5.38 15.27 -6.73
CA LYS A 229 -5.64 16.40 -5.84
C LYS A 229 -4.60 16.47 -4.73
N THR A 230 -4.02 17.66 -4.53
CA THR A 230 -3.25 18.01 -3.34
C THR A 230 -4.10 18.79 -2.34
N LEU A 231 -3.53 19.06 -1.19
CA LEU A 231 -4.15 19.80 -0.11
C LEU A 231 -3.29 20.98 0.26
N PRO A 232 -3.85 22.15 0.49
CA PRO A 232 -3.09 23.20 1.12
C PRO A 232 -2.61 22.74 2.49
N PHE A 233 -1.33 22.88 2.76
CA PHE A 233 -0.73 22.59 4.06
C PHE A 233 -0.28 23.91 4.67
N GLN A 234 -1.20 24.58 5.26
CA GLN A 234 -0.96 25.78 6.06
C GLN A 234 -0.71 25.33 7.51
N PRO A 235 0.01 26.03 8.31
CA PRO A 235 0.20 27.49 8.27
C PRO A 235 1.46 27.99 7.57
N GLU A 236 2.47 27.16 7.34
CA GLU A 236 3.74 27.61 6.78
C GLU A 236 4.35 26.50 5.90
N LYS A 237 5.27 26.91 5.02
CA LYS A 237 6.03 25.95 4.21
C LYS A 237 6.88 25.07 5.11
N LEU A 238 6.83 23.77 4.87
CA LEU A 238 7.68 22.81 5.56
C LEU A 238 9.02 22.71 4.84
N VAL A 239 10.11 23.08 5.51
CA VAL A 239 11.44 23.06 4.91
C VAL A 239 12.24 21.88 5.44
N PRO A 240 12.60 20.91 4.60
CA PRO A 240 13.50 19.84 5.00
C PRO A 240 14.89 20.37 5.32
N THR A 241 15.50 19.88 6.38
CA THR A 241 16.87 20.14 6.77
C THR A 241 17.69 18.85 6.84
N GLY A 242 19.01 18.95 6.70
CA GLY A 242 19.90 17.79 6.69
C GLY A 242 20.02 17.13 5.32
N VAL A 243 20.69 15.98 5.29
CA VAL A 243 20.96 15.19 4.08
C VAL A 243 20.37 13.80 4.26
N ALA A 244 19.77 13.25 3.20
CA ALA A 244 19.24 11.89 3.23
C ALA A 244 20.34 10.87 3.64
N PRO A 245 20.06 9.87 4.46
CA PRO A 245 18.74 9.53 5.04
C PRO A 245 18.35 10.36 6.27
N ASN A 246 19.27 11.09 6.88
CA ASN A 246 19.10 11.81 8.14
C ASN A 246 18.52 13.21 7.93
N THR A 247 17.39 13.30 7.26
CA THR A 247 16.71 14.56 7.09
C THR A 247 15.70 14.81 8.20
N ALA A 248 15.75 16.01 8.78
CA ALA A 248 14.75 16.50 9.71
C ALA A 248 13.80 17.47 9.01
N LEU A 249 12.63 17.67 9.58
CA LEU A 249 11.67 18.67 9.16
C LEU A 249 11.46 19.66 10.32
N ALA A 250 11.81 20.90 10.10
CA ALA A 250 11.46 21.94 11.07
C ALA A 250 9.95 22.21 10.95
N LEU A 251 9.20 21.84 11.96
CA LEU A 251 7.77 22.10 12.02
C LEU A 251 7.50 23.53 12.51
N PRO A 252 6.53 24.22 11.91
CA PRO A 252 6.04 25.49 12.44
C PRO A 252 5.46 25.33 13.85
N PRO A 253 5.41 26.39 14.68
CA PRO A 253 4.88 26.31 16.05
C PRO A 253 3.46 25.73 16.14
N ARG A 254 2.66 25.91 15.09
CA ARG A 254 1.28 25.43 14.98
C ARG A 254 1.15 24.02 14.39
N VAL A 255 2.27 23.28 14.26
CA VAL A 255 2.28 21.89 13.80
C VAL A 255 3.12 21.09 14.77
N ARG A 256 2.48 20.18 15.53
CA ARG A 256 3.19 19.42 16.56
C ARG A 256 2.62 18.03 16.76
N TRP A 257 3.51 17.07 16.99
CA TRP A 257 3.19 15.73 17.45
C TRP A 257 3.10 15.66 18.98
N PHE A 258 2.12 14.93 19.46
CA PHE A 258 1.92 14.57 20.85
C PHE A 258 1.88 13.05 20.98
N ASN A 259 2.48 12.53 22.04
CA ASN A 259 2.45 11.12 22.37
C ASN A 259 1.90 10.94 23.77
N PHE A 260 0.96 10.04 23.94
CA PHE A 260 0.37 9.70 25.22
C PHE A 260 0.43 8.20 25.46
N LEU A 261 0.79 7.80 26.69
CA LEU A 261 0.69 6.44 27.17
C LEU A 261 -0.65 6.28 27.86
N MET A 262 -1.50 5.42 27.32
CA MET A 262 -2.80 5.11 27.89
C MET A 262 -2.69 3.99 28.93
N PRO A 263 -3.60 3.95 29.94
CA PRO A 263 -3.54 2.94 31.01
C PRO A 263 -3.83 1.51 30.53
N ASN A 264 -4.58 1.36 29.46
CA ASN A 264 -4.95 0.07 28.88
C ASN A 264 -5.46 0.24 27.45
N LYS A 265 -5.70 -0.87 26.76
CA LYS A 265 -6.17 -0.88 25.39
C LYS A 265 -7.58 -0.29 25.19
N PRO A 266 -8.59 -0.60 26.03
CA PRO A 266 -9.88 0.08 25.91
C PRO A 266 -9.79 1.60 25.96
N ALA A 267 -9.00 2.16 26.88
CA ALA A 267 -8.78 3.60 26.96
C ALA A 267 -8.03 4.14 25.74
N GLN A 268 -7.10 3.38 25.16
CA GLN A 268 -6.43 3.74 23.91
C GLN A 268 -7.42 3.87 22.76
N VAL A 269 -8.28 2.89 22.56
CA VAL A 269 -9.28 2.88 21.49
C VAL A 269 -10.31 3.99 21.69
N GLU A 270 -10.79 4.17 22.91
CA GLU A 270 -11.74 5.23 23.26
C GLU A 270 -11.14 6.61 23.01
N ALA A 271 -9.88 6.85 23.39
CA ALA A 271 -9.19 8.11 23.09
C ALA A 271 -9.14 8.39 21.59
N MET A 272 -8.86 7.37 20.78
CA MET A 272 -8.81 7.52 19.32
C MET A 272 -10.19 7.89 18.74
N TYR A 273 -11.28 7.32 19.27
CA TYR A 273 -12.64 7.72 18.87
C TYR A 273 -12.97 9.14 19.29
N GLN A 274 -12.71 9.51 20.54
CA GLN A 274 -13.01 10.86 21.03
C GLN A 274 -12.23 11.95 20.31
N ILE A 275 -10.94 11.69 20.00
CA ILE A 275 -10.12 12.62 19.18
C ILE A 275 -10.72 12.78 17.78
N GLY A 276 -11.16 11.68 17.18
CA GLY A 276 -11.81 11.71 15.88
C GLY A 276 -13.12 12.53 15.90
N HIS A 277 -14.00 12.27 16.87
CA HIS A 277 -15.25 12.97 17.05
C HIS A 277 -15.07 14.48 17.34
N ALA A 278 -14.00 14.84 17.99
CA ALA A 278 -13.66 16.24 18.26
C ALA A 278 -13.08 16.98 17.03
N GLU A 279 -12.75 16.26 15.97
CA GLU A 279 -12.19 16.77 14.70
C GLU A 279 -10.92 17.64 14.86
N ILE A 280 -10.16 17.38 15.91
CA ILE A 280 -8.98 18.19 16.26
C ILE A 280 -7.67 17.71 15.62
N ALA A 281 -7.57 16.43 15.26
CA ALA A 281 -6.31 15.86 14.82
C ALA A 281 -6.14 15.86 13.30
N ALA A 282 -4.95 16.19 12.84
CA ALA A 282 -4.55 15.99 11.46
C ALA A 282 -4.11 14.54 11.19
N ALA A 283 -3.42 13.93 12.17
CA ALA A 283 -3.03 12.53 12.15
C ALA A 283 -3.26 11.88 13.50
N LEU A 284 -3.63 10.60 13.49
CA LEU A 284 -3.90 9.81 14.69
C LEU A 284 -3.47 8.36 14.44
N THR A 285 -2.49 7.87 15.22
CA THR A 285 -1.90 6.56 14.96
C THR A 285 -1.28 5.91 16.20
N LYS A 286 -1.12 4.59 16.14
CA LYS A 286 -0.26 3.77 17.00
C LYS A 286 0.74 3.06 16.09
N VAL A 287 2.02 3.17 16.39
CA VAL A 287 3.09 2.50 15.65
C VAL A 287 3.53 1.20 16.34
N PRO A 288 4.12 0.24 15.60
CA PRO A 288 4.73 -0.95 16.18
C PRO A 288 5.80 -0.61 17.24
N LYS A 289 5.89 -1.44 18.26
CA LYS A 289 6.82 -1.22 19.38
C LYS A 289 8.30 -1.22 18.96
N PHE A 290 8.66 -2.12 18.05
CA PHE A 290 10.04 -2.26 17.59
C PHE A 290 10.54 -1.04 16.80
N TRP A 291 9.66 -0.18 16.29
CA TRP A 291 10.08 1.06 15.62
C TRP A 291 10.85 2.00 16.54
N ARG A 292 10.66 1.87 17.86
CA ARG A 292 11.46 2.62 18.84
C ARG A 292 12.92 2.15 18.85
N ALA A 293 13.15 0.86 18.69
CA ALA A 293 14.48 0.30 18.58
C ALA A 293 15.11 0.67 17.24
N ILE A 294 14.38 0.55 16.12
CA ILE A 294 14.84 0.99 14.80
C ILE A 294 15.27 2.46 14.81
N ALA A 295 14.47 3.34 15.40
CA ALA A 295 14.77 4.78 15.44
C ALA A 295 15.99 5.15 16.30
N LYS A 296 16.53 4.21 17.09
CA LYS A 296 17.70 4.41 17.94
C LYS A 296 18.95 3.69 17.43
N ALA A 297 18.76 2.58 16.73
CA ALA A 297 19.86 1.73 16.27
C ALA A 297 20.56 2.34 15.06
N GLU A 298 21.88 2.31 15.07
CA GLU A 298 22.70 2.68 13.91
C GLU A 298 22.92 1.50 12.96
N ASP A 299 22.83 0.28 13.50
CA ASP A 299 22.99 -0.97 12.75
C ASP A 299 22.15 -2.13 13.30
N LYS A 300 22.21 -3.29 12.64
CA LYS A 300 21.50 -4.51 13.00
C LYS A 300 21.88 -5.04 14.40
N GLU A 301 23.15 -4.98 14.77
CA GLU A 301 23.64 -5.49 16.06
C GLU A 301 23.13 -4.65 17.22
N GLU A 302 23.18 -3.33 17.06
CA GLU A 302 22.63 -2.40 18.05
C GLU A 302 21.11 -2.52 18.15
N PHE A 303 20.41 -2.70 17.03
CA PHE A 303 18.97 -2.97 17.05
C PHE A 303 18.64 -4.17 17.93
N TRP A 304 19.29 -5.31 17.69
CA TRP A 304 19.01 -6.52 18.47
C TRP A 304 19.38 -6.39 19.94
N LYS A 305 20.47 -5.71 20.24
CA LYS A 305 20.86 -5.41 21.63
C LYS A 305 19.79 -4.58 22.34
N LEU A 306 19.33 -3.52 21.71
CA LEU A 306 18.28 -2.65 22.24
C LEU A 306 16.95 -3.42 22.37
N TRP A 307 16.60 -4.20 21.35
CA TRP A 307 15.33 -4.90 21.28
C TRP A 307 15.21 -6.02 22.32
N LEU A 308 16.24 -6.81 22.50
CA LEU A 308 16.23 -7.95 23.44
C LEU A 308 16.42 -7.53 24.89
N VAL A 309 17.19 -6.48 25.17
CA VAL A 309 17.54 -6.06 26.53
C VAL A 309 16.49 -5.13 27.16
N GLU A 310 15.87 -4.26 26.37
CA GLU A 310 14.96 -3.23 26.92
C GLU A 310 13.52 -3.73 27.15
N ASN A 311 13.16 -5.00 26.86
CA ASN A 311 11.83 -5.15 26.30
C ASN A 311 10.82 -6.10 26.90
N GLU A 312 11.14 -7.00 27.82
CA GLU A 312 10.08 -7.90 28.28
C GLU A 312 9.05 -7.22 29.20
N GLU A 313 9.45 -6.34 30.07
CA GLU A 313 8.54 -5.72 31.04
C GLU A 313 7.97 -4.37 30.60
N SER A 314 8.79 -3.54 29.96
CA SER A 314 8.39 -2.16 29.63
C SER A 314 7.49 -2.03 28.42
N LEU A 315 7.33 -3.07 27.61
CA LEU A 315 6.59 -3.04 26.34
C LEU A 315 5.26 -3.80 26.37
N ARG A 316 5.01 -4.63 27.36
CA ARG A 316 3.73 -5.39 27.45
C ARG A 316 2.53 -4.47 27.54
N ASP A 317 2.67 -3.32 28.18
CA ASP A 317 1.59 -2.37 28.46
C ASP A 317 1.76 -1.05 27.71
N PHE A 318 2.31 -1.11 26.50
CA PHE A 318 2.63 0.09 25.75
C PHE A 318 1.48 0.52 24.82
N PHE A 319 0.45 1.09 25.41
CA PHE A 319 -0.72 1.59 24.70
C PHE A 319 -0.52 3.06 24.27
N ILE A 320 0.33 3.30 23.29
CA ILE A 320 0.63 4.65 22.80
C ILE A 320 -0.46 5.14 21.85
N VAL A 321 -0.86 6.39 22.05
CA VAL A 321 -1.61 7.20 21.08
C VAL A 321 -0.72 8.35 20.62
N ARG A 322 -0.52 8.47 19.31
CA ARG A 322 0.25 9.56 18.69
C ARG A 322 -0.71 10.43 17.90
N VAL A 323 -0.67 11.72 18.17
CA VAL A 323 -1.58 12.71 17.60
C VAL A 323 -0.77 13.85 17.00
N MET A 324 -1.07 14.23 15.77
CA MET A 324 -0.56 15.47 15.18
C MET A 324 -1.67 16.51 15.15
N LEU A 325 -1.40 17.65 15.76
CA LEU A 325 -2.25 18.82 15.67
C LEU A 325 -1.69 19.82 14.66
N VAL A 326 -2.59 20.48 13.95
CA VAL A 326 -2.25 21.53 12.98
C VAL A 326 -3.24 22.69 13.15
N GLY A 327 -2.75 23.82 13.58
CA GLY A 327 -3.53 25.05 13.63
C GLY A 327 -3.62 25.67 12.22
N TYR A 328 -4.56 25.19 11.42
CA TYR A 328 -4.68 25.59 10.01
C TYR A 328 -4.99 27.07 9.85
N THR A 329 -5.76 27.65 10.73
CA THR A 329 -6.24 29.03 10.63
C THR A 329 -5.46 30.02 11.47
N SER A 330 -5.11 29.65 12.71
CA SER A 330 -4.44 30.55 13.64
C SER A 330 -3.73 29.81 14.79
N GLN A 331 -3.04 30.54 15.66
CA GLN A 331 -2.49 30.00 16.90
C GLN A 331 -3.61 29.63 17.88
N GLU A 332 -4.68 30.40 17.93
CA GLU A 332 -5.85 30.13 18.78
C GLU A 332 -6.55 28.83 18.37
N ASP A 333 -6.59 28.51 17.07
CA ASP A 333 -7.08 27.22 16.58
C ASP A 333 -6.20 26.07 17.11
N PHE A 334 -4.89 26.21 17.06
CA PHE A 334 -3.96 25.22 17.62
C PHE A 334 -4.13 25.07 19.14
N ASP A 335 -4.19 26.19 19.87
CA ASP A 335 -4.34 26.18 21.34
C ASP A 335 -5.65 25.53 21.78
N TYR A 336 -6.72 25.74 21.03
CA TYR A 336 -7.99 25.06 21.25
C TYR A 336 -7.86 23.53 21.04
N GLN A 337 -7.26 23.11 19.93
CA GLN A 337 -7.04 21.69 19.64
C GLN A 337 -6.19 21.03 20.75
N GLU A 338 -5.10 21.68 21.18
CA GLU A 338 -4.24 21.18 22.25
C GLU A 338 -4.99 21.06 23.58
N LYS A 339 -5.82 22.04 23.91
CA LYS A 339 -6.65 21.98 25.12
C LYS A 339 -7.61 20.80 25.09
N VAL A 340 -8.38 20.63 24.00
CA VAL A 340 -9.32 19.51 23.86
C VAL A 340 -8.61 18.18 23.92
N LEU A 341 -7.45 18.02 23.27
CA LEU A 341 -6.64 16.81 23.35
C LEU A 341 -6.22 16.50 24.80
N ASN A 342 -5.74 17.47 25.53
CA ASN A 342 -5.32 17.28 26.92
C ASN A 342 -6.51 16.93 27.84
N ASP A 343 -7.68 17.53 27.62
CA ASP A 343 -8.89 17.21 28.36
C ASP A 343 -9.29 15.72 28.14
N ILE A 344 -9.38 15.26 26.88
CA ILE A 344 -9.67 13.86 26.51
C ILE A 344 -8.65 12.90 27.16
N MET A 345 -7.36 13.20 27.03
CA MET A 345 -6.31 12.33 27.56
C MET A 345 -6.34 12.27 29.08
N THR A 346 -6.60 13.38 29.75
CA THR A 346 -6.72 13.44 31.21
C THR A 346 -7.89 12.63 31.71
N GLU A 347 -9.05 12.76 31.09
CA GLU A 347 -10.26 12.00 31.44
C GLU A 347 -10.04 10.48 31.32
N LEU A 348 -9.33 10.04 30.28
CA LEU A 348 -9.03 8.64 30.03
C LEU A 348 -7.76 8.11 30.71
N GLY A 349 -7.11 8.93 31.54
CA GLY A 349 -5.92 8.56 32.30
C GLY A 349 -4.64 8.45 31.47
N GLY A 350 -4.61 9.08 30.30
CA GLY A 350 -3.45 9.16 29.43
C GLY A 350 -2.35 10.04 30.03
N LYS A 351 -1.10 9.59 29.91
CA LYS A 351 0.07 10.33 30.40
C LYS A 351 0.93 10.80 29.23
N PRO A 352 1.27 12.10 29.15
CA PRO A 352 2.12 12.58 28.08
C PRO A 352 3.50 11.93 28.13
N THR A 353 4.02 11.56 26.96
CA THR A 353 5.37 11.02 26.81
C THR A 353 6.18 11.92 25.89
N ARG A 354 7.50 11.75 25.92
CA ARG A 354 8.40 12.58 25.13
C ARG A 354 8.24 12.26 23.64
N THR A 355 7.98 13.28 22.83
CA THR A 355 8.09 13.21 21.36
C THR A 355 9.55 13.20 20.93
N LYS A 356 9.85 12.53 19.83
CA LYS A 356 11.20 12.49 19.25
C LYS A 356 11.23 13.26 17.94
N PRO A 357 12.40 13.81 17.53
CA PRO A 357 12.53 14.45 16.23
C PRO A 357 12.14 13.56 15.05
N SER A 358 12.32 12.23 15.16
CA SER A 358 11.88 11.27 14.13
C SER A 358 10.37 11.23 13.92
N ASP A 359 9.57 11.70 14.87
CA ASP A 359 8.11 11.75 14.73
C ASP A 359 7.71 12.79 13.67
N GLU A 360 8.53 13.78 13.43
CA GLU A 360 8.31 14.84 12.46
C GLU A 360 8.56 14.39 11.02
N SER A 361 9.40 13.37 10.82
CA SER A 361 9.75 12.85 9.50
C SER A 361 8.54 12.25 8.75
N TRP A 362 7.53 11.78 9.47
CA TRP A 362 6.32 11.17 8.90
C TRP A 362 5.46 12.12 8.06
N ILE A 363 5.59 13.41 8.23
CA ILE A 363 4.90 14.38 7.36
C ILE A 363 5.60 14.46 6.01
N LYS A 364 6.91 14.29 6.03
CA LYS A 364 7.77 14.50 4.88
C LYS A 364 7.90 13.27 4.01
N ASN A 365 8.16 12.15 4.63
CA ASN A 365 8.59 10.94 3.93
C ASN A 365 8.42 9.72 4.84
N ALA A 366 7.72 8.69 4.38
CA ALA A 366 7.79 7.38 4.98
C ALA A 366 9.02 6.66 4.41
N ASP A 367 10.12 6.68 5.15
CA ASP A 367 11.29 5.87 4.81
C ASP A 367 11.13 4.48 5.40
N SER A 368 10.88 3.51 4.55
CA SER A 368 10.75 2.11 4.94
C SER A 368 12.08 1.34 4.95
N ALA A 369 13.18 1.97 4.51
CA ALA A 369 14.47 1.29 4.40
C ALA A 369 14.96 0.69 5.74
N GLY A 370 14.71 1.36 6.85
CA GLY A 370 15.03 0.85 8.18
C GLY A 370 14.32 -0.44 8.58
N MET A 371 13.23 -0.81 7.91
CA MET A 371 12.47 -2.03 8.22
C MET A 371 13.21 -3.31 7.85
N TRP A 372 14.15 -3.26 6.90
CA TRP A 372 14.98 -4.42 6.52
C TRP A 372 16.22 -4.58 7.40
N LEU A 373 16.52 -3.60 8.24
CA LEU A 373 17.70 -3.61 9.09
C LEU A 373 17.72 -4.82 10.05
N MET A 374 16.57 -5.29 10.49
CA MET A 374 16.46 -6.30 11.55
C MET A 374 16.91 -7.70 11.11
N CYS A 375 16.38 -8.22 10.02
CA CYS A 375 16.63 -9.61 9.61
C CYS A 375 16.68 -9.82 8.10
N GLY A 376 16.58 -8.78 7.31
CA GLY A 376 16.73 -8.84 5.86
C GLY A 376 15.42 -9.11 5.09
N SER A 377 14.43 -9.72 5.71
CA SER A 377 13.12 -9.94 5.10
C SER A 377 12.02 -9.35 5.96
N TYR A 378 11.05 -8.77 5.28
CA TYR A 378 9.92 -8.10 5.89
C TYR A 378 8.73 -8.12 4.95
N VAL A 379 7.56 -8.28 5.49
CA VAL A 379 6.33 -8.02 4.74
C VAL A 379 5.23 -7.50 5.65
N SER A 380 4.40 -6.65 5.09
CA SER A 380 3.10 -6.30 5.61
C SER A 380 2.16 -7.46 5.24
N VAL A 381 1.88 -8.32 6.22
CA VAL A 381 1.17 -9.59 5.95
C VAL A 381 -0.26 -9.32 5.61
N ASP A 382 -0.86 -8.42 6.38
CA ASP A 382 -2.29 -8.22 6.29
C ASP A 382 -2.68 -6.86 6.87
N TYR A 383 -3.71 -6.28 6.31
CA TYR A 383 -4.29 -5.07 6.82
C TYR A 383 -5.79 -5.03 6.54
N ILE A 384 -6.51 -4.44 7.44
CA ILE A 384 -7.95 -4.25 7.29
C ILE A 384 -8.30 -2.77 7.33
N ILE A 385 -9.37 -2.42 6.64
CA ILE A 385 -10.05 -1.14 6.80
C ILE A 385 -11.48 -1.43 7.22
N GLU A 386 -11.74 -1.25 8.51
CA GLU A 386 -13.02 -1.53 9.14
C GLU A 386 -13.29 -0.47 10.22
N SER A 387 -14.06 -0.78 11.26
CA SER A 387 -14.09 0.07 12.43
C SER A 387 -12.75 0.04 13.17
N LEU A 388 -12.44 1.09 13.91
CA LEU A 388 -11.23 1.13 14.72
C LEU A 388 -11.19 0.00 15.76
N THR A 389 -12.33 -0.38 16.32
CA THR A 389 -12.46 -1.51 17.24
C THR A 389 -12.06 -2.82 16.58
N GLN A 390 -12.55 -3.09 15.37
CA GLN A 390 -12.17 -4.30 14.64
C GLN A 390 -10.70 -4.29 14.20
N ALA A 391 -10.18 -3.14 13.80
CA ALA A 391 -8.76 -2.99 13.46
C ALA A 391 -7.87 -3.39 14.64
N THR A 392 -8.23 -2.97 15.87
CA THR A 392 -7.47 -3.36 17.07
C THR A 392 -7.64 -4.85 17.43
N GLN A 393 -8.83 -5.43 17.24
CA GLN A 393 -9.06 -6.87 17.42
C GLN A 393 -8.27 -7.71 16.42
N HIS A 394 -8.21 -7.27 15.18
CA HIS A 394 -7.40 -7.90 14.15
C HIS A 394 -5.93 -7.97 14.57
N GLY A 395 -5.35 -6.85 14.99
CA GLY A 395 -3.97 -6.83 15.45
C GLY A 395 -3.70 -7.79 16.62
N ASP A 396 -4.59 -7.86 17.60
CA ASP A 396 -4.44 -8.81 18.74
C ASP A 396 -4.52 -10.27 18.30
N THR A 397 -5.45 -10.57 17.41
CA THR A 397 -5.64 -11.94 16.91
C THR A 397 -4.39 -12.41 16.16
N TYR A 398 -3.80 -11.52 15.36
CA TYR A 398 -2.54 -11.80 14.67
C TYR A 398 -1.35 -11.94 15.62
N ALA A 399 -1.27 -11.09 16.63
CA ALA A 399 -0.22 -11.17 17.64
C ALA A 399 -0.24 -12.53 18.37
N GLU A 400 -1.42 -13.06 18.68
CA GLU A 400 -1.55 -14.38 19.29
C GLU A 400 -1.17 -15.52 18.31
N LEU A 401 -1.59 -15.43 17.06
CA LEU A 401 -1.22 -16.43 16.06
C LEU A 401 0.29 -16.46 15.83
N LYS A 402 0.92 -15.29 15.71
CA LYS A 402 2.35 -15.15 15.47
C LYS A 402 3.23 -15.82 16.52
N LYS A 403 2.80 -15.87 17.78
CA LYS A 403 3.53 -16.56 18.85
C LYS A 403 3.81 -18.04 18.54
N LYS A 404 2.93 -18.70 17.79
CA LYS A 404 3.10 -20.09 17.36
C LYS A 404 4.20 -20.27 16.31
N TYR A 405 4.50 -19.20 15.60
CA TYR A 405 5.46 -19.15 14.49
C TYR A 405 6.72 -18.36 14.82
N THR A 406 7.04 -18.23 16.08
CA THR A 406 8.24 -17.54 16.56
C THR A 406 9.13 -18.52 17.33
N PRO A 407 10.24 -19.05 16.75
CA PRO A 407 10.71 -18.84 15.37
C PRO A 407 9.84 -19.55 14.32
N PRO A 408 10.01 -19.35 12.98
CA PRO A 408 11.05 -18.55 12.30
C PRO A 408 10.77 -17.05 12.29
N LEU A 409 9.58 -16.59 12.65
CA LEU A 409 9.31 -15.16 12.72
C LEU A 409 10.10 -14.50 13.86
N MET A 410 10.47 -13.26 13.64
CA MET A 410 11.14 -12.45 14.65
C MET A 410 10.27 -12.29 15.91
N PRO A 411 10.86 -12.44 17.11
CA PRO A 411 10.14 -12.19 18.35
C PRO A 411 9.81 -10.71 18.49
N ASP A 412 8.54 -10.37 18.54
CA ASP A 412 8.03 -9.01 18.70
C ASP A 412 7.27 -8.79 20.01
N PHE A 413 7.33 -9.76 20.92
CA PHE A 413 6.71 -9.71 22.24
C PHE A 413 5.19 -9.44 22.20
N GLY A 414 4.51 -9.96 21.18
CA GLY A 414 3.07 -9.81 21.02
C GLY A 414 2.65 -8.40 20.60
N ASP A 415 3.46 -7.74 19.78
CA ASP A 415 3.11 -6.45 19.21
C ASP A 415 1.96 -6.62 18.20
N PRO A 416 0.82 -5.96 18.41
CA PRO A 416 -0.31 -6.02 17.50
C PRO A 416 -0.15 -5.15 16.23
N GLY A 417 1.04 -4.61 15.96
CA GLY A 417 1.34 -3.88 14.74
C GLY A 417 0.93 -2.41 14.75
N TRP A 418 0.53 -1.92 13.59
CA TRP A 418 0.13 -0.53 13.35
C TRP A 418 -1.38 -0.35 13.44
N PHE A 419 -1.84 0.72 14.09
CA PHE A 419 -3.24 1.14 14.07
C PHE A 419 -3.36 2.60 13.68
N GLN A 420 -4.40 2.93 12.94
CA GLN A 420 -4.70 4.30 12.56
C GLN A 420 -6.21 4.49 12.40
N GLY A 421 -6.74 5.60 12.91
CA GLY A 421 -8.07 6.06 12.55
C GLY A 421 -8.02 6.81 11.22
N PHE A 422 -8.92 6.50 10.30
CA PHE A 422 -9.12 7.23 9.05
C PHE A 422 -10.43 8.02 9.12
N GLU A 423 -10.49 9.14 8.40
CA GLU A 423 -11.72 9.95 8.27
C GLU A 423 -12.35 10.26 9.63
N MET A 424 -11.58 10.86 10.53
CA MET A 424 -11.98 11.20 11.89
C MET A 424 -12.41 9.98 12.73
N GLY A 425 -11.89 8.80 12.43
CA GLY A 425 -12.23 7.56 13.14
C GLY A 425 -13.46 6.85 12.58
N HIS A 426 -14.05 7.34 11.48
CA HIS A 426 -15.12 6.61 10.79
C HIS A 426 -14.66 5.23 10.34
N GLN A 427 -13.41 5.13 9.93
CA GLN A 427 -12.75 3.87 9.62
C GLN A 427 -11.53 3.67 10.49
N GLY A 428 -11.21 2.42 10.79
CA GLY A 428 -9.98 2.00 11.44
C GLY A 428 -9.12 1.20 10.49
N TYR A 429 -7.84 1.41 10.56
CA TYR A 429 -6.83 0.67 9.82
C TYR A 429 -5.95 -0.10 10.80
N SER A 430 -5.66 -1.34 10.46
CA SER A 430 -4.67 -2.17 11.13
C SER A 430 -3.74 -2.77 10.09
N GLU A 431 -2.46 -2.70 10.34
CA GLU A 431 -1.44 -3.34 9.51
C GLU A 431 -0.56 -4.21 10.40
N PHE A 432 -0.47 -5.46 10.03
CA PHE A 432 0.31 -6.44 10.74
C PHE A 432 1.60 -6.75 9.99
N LEU A 433 2.72 -6.63 10.69
CA LEU A 433 4.05 -6.75 10.12
C LEU A 433 4.71 -8.02 10.62
N ILE A 434 5.34 -8.77 9.70
CA ILE A 434 6.22 -9.88 10.07
C ILE A 434 7.62 -9.68 9.51
N TYR A 435 8.57 -10.23 10.23
CA TYR A 435 10.00 -10.23 9.91
C TYR A 435 10.54 -11.63 10.08
N TRP A 436 11.42 -12.04 9.19
CA TRP A 436 12.11 -13.32 9.26
C TRP A 436 13.47 -13.21 8.58
N ASP A 437 14.37 -14.17 8.86
CA ASP A 437 15.59 -14.30 8.08
C ASP A 437 15.32 -15.26 6.91
N HIS A 438 15.33 -14.76 5.69
CA HIS A 438 15.06 -15.55 4.49
C HIS A 438 16.07 -16.67 4.21
N ARG A 439 17.21 -16.68 4.91
CA ARG A 439 18.22 -17.74 4.85
C ARG A 439 17.89 -18.93 5.75
N GLU A 440 16.92 -18.76 6.63
CA GLU A 440 16.47 -19.77 7.58
C GLU A 440 15.24 -20.54 7.06
N ASP A 441 14.51 -21.16 7.96
CA ASP A 441 13.30 -21.90 7.63
C ASP A 441 12.17 -20.98 7.16
N VAL A 442 11.77 -21.08 5.89
CA VAL A 442 10.65 -20.33 5.31
C VAL A 442 9.35 -21.13 5.30
N ASP A 443 9.38 -22.44 5.53
CA ASP A 443 8.17 -23.27 5.49
C ASP A 443 7.21 -22.87 6.62
N GLY A 444 7.75 -22.52 7.80
CA GLY A 444 6.96 -21.98 8.89
C GLY A 444 6.32 -20.63 8.56
N VAL A 445 6.96 -19.81 7.73
CA VAL A 445 6.39 -18.54 7.24
C VAL A 445 5.23 -18.81 6.30
N ASP A 446 5.36 -19.77 5.38
CA ASP A 446 4.28 -20.15 4.47
C ASP A 446 3.05 -20.67 5.23
N GLN A 447 3.26 -21.52 6.23
CA GLN A 447 2.18 -22.02 7.07
C GLN A 447 1.51 -20.90 7.89
N PHE A 448 2.28 -19.92 8.35
CA PHE A 448 1.71 -18.74 8.99
C PHE A 448 0.74 -18.00 8.06
N TYR A 449 1.08 -17.82 6.78
CA TYR A 449 0.18 -17.20 5.82
C TYR A 449 -1.12 -17.99 5.60
N VAL A 450 -1.02 -19.31 5.52
CA VAL A 450 -2.21 -20.18 5.42
C VAL A 450 -3.10 -19.98 6.64
N ASP A 451 -2.54 -20.02 7.82
CA ASP A 451 -3.30 -19.89 9.06
C ASP A 451 -3.85 -18.47 9.29
N THR A 452 -3.15 -17.42 8.86
CA THR A 452 -3.70 -16.05 8.88
C THR A 452 -4.92 -15.93 7.98
N SER A 453 -4.87 -16.54 6.80
CA SER A 453 -5.99 -16.53 5.86
C SER A 453 -7.21 -17.25 6.44
N LYS A 454 -7.02 -18.43 7.05
CA LYS A 454 -8.08 -19.15 7.76
C LYS A 454 -8.66 -18.33 8.92
N MET A 455 -7.81 -17.64 9.65
CA MET A 455 -8.19 -16.76 10.76
C MET A 455 -9.03 -15.58 10.28
N ASN A 456 -8.64 -14.95 9.18
CA ASN A 456 -9.37 -13.83 8.60
C ASN A 456 -10.79 -14.22 8.21
N ILE A 457 -10.96 -15.39 7.60
CA ILE A 457 -12.27 -15.93 7.26
C ILE A 457 -13.09 -16.21 8.51
N LYS A 458 -12.49 -16.88 9.50
CA LYS A 458 -13.15 -17.23 10.75
C LYS A 458 -13.67 -16.00 11.50
N HIS A 459 -12.88 -14.94 11.55
CA HIS A 459 -13.21 -13.71 12.26
C HIS A 459 -13.89 -12.66 11.38
N ARG A 460 -14.05 -12.95 10.08
CA ARG A 460 -14.59 -12.01 9.07
C ARG A 460 -13.82 -10.70 9.02
N TYR A 461 -12.53 -10.77 9.13
CA TYR A 461 -11.69 -9.62 8.87
C TYR A 461 -11.64 -9.39 7.36
N TYR A 462 -12.00 -8.19 6.95
CA TYR A 462 -11.80 -7.76 5.58
C TYR A 462 -10.32 -7.47 5.39
N THR A 463 -9.62 -8.42 4.85
CA THR A 463 -8.22 -8.24 4.53
C THR A 463 -8.05 -7.60 3.17
N SER A 464 -6.95 -6.90 3.00
CA SER A 464 -6.58 -6.49 1.67
C SER A 464 -6.25 -7.75 0.86
N LEU A 465 -6.68 -7.74 -0.38
CA LEU A 465 -6.43 -8.81 -1.34
C LEU A 465 -4.96 -8.89 -1.78
N LEU A 466 -4.03 -8.73 -0.86
CA LEU A 466 -2.64 -8.47 -1.16
C LEU A 466 -1.72 -9.63 -0.91
N GLY A 467 -2.15 -10.57 -0.08
CA GLY A 467 -1.39 -11.78 0.13
C GLY A 467 -1.30 -12.61 -1.15
N PRO A 468 -0.18 -13.22 -1.39
CA PRO A 468 0.07 -14.06 -2.55
C PRO A 468 -0.89 -15.25 -2.69
N HIS A 469 -1.54 -15.66 -1.61
CA HIS A 469 -2.48 -16.80 -1.56
C HIS A 469 -3.95 -16.37 -1.56
N GLN A 470 -4.24 -15.10 -1.54
CA GLN A 470 -5.61 -14.59 -1.47
C GLN A 470 -6.45 -14.79 -2.74
N PRO A 471 -5.88 -14.90 -3.95
CA PRO A 471 -6.68 -15.27 -5.12
C PRO A 471 -7.57 -16.50 -4.91
N LEU A 472 -7.13 -17.46 -4.11
CA LEU A 472 -7.91 -18.65 -3.79
C LEU A 472 -9.14 -18.36 -2.96
N PHE A 473 -9.09 -17.38 -2.08
CA PHE A 473 -10.21 -16.99 -1.24
C PHE A 473 -11.23 -16.13 -1.97
N LEU A 474 -10.85 -15.54 -3.09
CA LEU A 474 -11.76 -14.76 -3.93
C LEU A 474 -12.71 -15.64 -4.74
N THR A 475 -12.41 -16.92 -4.90
CA THR A 475 -13.22 -17.86 -5.69
C THR A 475 -14.44 -18.41 -4.97
N GLY A 476 -14.73 -17.94 -3.77
CA GLY A 476 -15.82 -18.48 -2.98
C GLY A 476 -16.56 -17.42 -2.16
N PRO A 477 -17.59 -17.82 -1.43
CA PRO A 477 -18.44 -16.94 -0.62
C PRO A 477 -17.72 -16.34 0.60
N MET A 478 -16.44 -16.55 0.72
CA MET A 478 -15.61 -16.10 1.86
C MET A 478 -15.60 -14.60 2.03
N TYR A 479 -15.55 -13.87 0.92
CA TYR A 479 -15.63 -12.40 0.90
C TYR A 479 -17.05 -11.89 0.66
N GLY A 480 -18.05 -12.70 0.93
CA GLY A 480 -19.45 -12.37 0.73
C GLY A 480 -19.98 -12.89 -0.61
N PRO A 481 -21.27 -12.77 -0.85
CA PRO A 481 -21.95 -13.48 -1.93
C PRO A 481 -21.64 -12.94 -3.33
N ASN A 482 -21.12 -11.71 -3.44
CA ASN A 482 -21.14 -11.00 -4.72
C ASN A 482 -19.76 -10.52 -5.20
N TYR A 483 -18.77 -10.38 -4.32
CA TYR A 483 -17.53 -9.69 -4.66
C TYR A 483 -16.75 -10.39 -5.77
N HIS A 484 -16.50 -11.69 -5.64
CA HIS A 484 -15.80 -12.48 -6.67
C HIS A 484 -16.58 -12.54 -7.98
N THR A 485 -17.91 -12.70 -7.91
CA THR A 485 -18.78 -12.72 -9.10
C THR A 485 -18.72 -11.39 -9.85
N TRP A 486 -18.71 -10.28 -9.10
CA TRP A 486 -18.60 -8.95 -9.68
C TRP A 486 -17.24 -8.74 -10.35
N LEU A 487 -16.15 -9.08 -9.67
CA LEU A 487 -14.79 -8.96 -10.22
C LEU A 487 -14.60 -9.77 -11.50
N LEU A 488 -15.10 -11.02 -11.52
CA LEU A 488 -15.05 -11.86 -12.73
C LEU A 488 -15.77 -11.22 -13.89
N LYS A 489 -17.00 -10.76 -13.70
CA LYS A 489 -17.77 -10.12 -14.77
C LYS A 489 -17.07 -8.88 -15.32
N VAL A 490 -16.49 -8.06 -14.44
CA VAL A 490 -15.73 -6.89 -14.85
C VAL A 490 -14.47 -7.30 -15.63
N LYS A 491 -13.75 -8.32 -15.16
CA LYS A 491 -12.56 -8.83 -15.84
C LYS A 491 -12.91 -9.39 -17.22
N GLU A 492 -13.91 -10.23 -17.31
CA GLU A 492 -14.38 -10.85 -18.57
C GLU A 492 -14.87 -9.82 -19.58
N GLU A 493 -15.51 -8.73 -19.13
CA GLU A 493 -15.97 -7.65 -20.01
C GLU A 493 -14.82 -6.82 -20.57
N PHE A 494 -13.83 -6.47 -19.74
CA PHE A 494 -12.73 -5.59 -20.13
C PHE A 494 -11.52 -6.33 -20.71
N ASP A 495 -11.31 -7.59 -20.34
CA ASP A 495 -10.19 -8.41 -20.79
C ASP A 495 -10.62 -9.86 -21.09
N PRO A 496 -11.45 -10.06 -22.09
CA PRO A 496 -12.00 -11.39 -22.42
C PRO A 496 -10.92 -12.44 -22.74
N ASN A 497 -9.75 -11.99 -23.15
CA ASN A 497 -8.61 -12.87 -23.47
C ASN A 497 -7.65 -13.09 -22.29
N TRP A 498 -7.91 -12.44 -21.15
CA TRP A 498 -7.08 -12.54 -19.95
C TRP A 498 -5.59 -12.26 -20.18
N ILE A 499 -5.27 -11.27 -20.99
CA ILE A 499 -3.87 -10.88 -21.30
C ILE A 499 -3.31 -9.82 -20.35
N SER A 500 -4.16 -9.04 -19.67
CA SER A 500 -3.72 -7.99 -18.78
C SER A 500 -3.57 -8.55 -17.35
N HIS A 501 -2.34 -8.82 -16.92
CA HIS A 501 -1.98 -9.42 -15.63
C HIS A 501 -2.87 -10.64 -15.32
N PRO A 502 -2.76 -11.73 -16.06
CA PRO A 502 -3.74 -12.82 -16.14
C PRO A 502 -4.26 -13.38 -14.82
N PRO A 503 -3.41 -13.65 -13.79
CA PRO A 503 -3.89 -14.28 -12.56
C PRO A 503 -4.63 -13.31 -11.61
N VAL A 504 -4.73 -12.04 -11.98
CA VAL A 504 -5.36 -11.01 -11.13
C VAL A 504 -6.68 -10.59 -11.76
N PRO A 505 -7.75 -10.42 -10.99
CA PRO A 505 -7.86 -10.49 -9.53
C PRO A 505 -8.06 -11.92 -8.98
N LEU A 506 -8.30 -12.91 -9.83
CA LEU A 506 -8.63 -14.28 -9.45
C LEU A 506 -7.65 -15.25 -10.08
N ALA A 507 -7.15 -16.20 -9.27
CA ALA A 507 -6.27 -17.24 -9.78
C ALA A 507 -7.07 -18.32 -10.53
N HIS A 508 -6.55 -18.75 -11.68
CA HIS A 508 -7.02 -19.95 -12.35
C HIS A 508 -6.62 -21.22 -11.58
N ASP A 509 -7.38 -22.31 -11.78
CA ASP A 509 -7.10 -23.62 -11.17
C ASP A 509 -5.67 -24.11 -11.39
N ASP A 510 -5.08 -23.79 -12.54
CA ASP A 510 -3.69 -24.17 -12.85
C ASP A 510 -2.68 -23.59 -11.87
N PHE A 511 -2.96 -22.44 -11.27
CA PHE A 511 -2.11 -21.83 -10.25
C PHE A 511 -2.22 -22.57 -8.91
N VAL A 512 -3.41 -23.03 -8.56
CA VAL A 512 -3.68 -23.76 -7.32
C VAL A 512 -2.88 -25.05 -7.24
N ASN A 513 -2.61 -25.67 -8.38
CA ASN A 513 -1.90 -26.95 -8.46
C ASN A 513 -0.37 -26.82 -8.32
N ARG A 514 0.17 -25.60 -8.26
CA ARG A 514 1.62 -25.38 -8.21
C ARG A 514 2.25 -25.52 -6.84
N ALA A 515 1.47 -25.43 -5.76
CA ALA A 515 1.97 -25.53 -4.40
C ALA A 515 1.07 -26.38 -3.50
N PRO A 516 1.60 -27.28 -2.67
CA PRO A 516 0.82 -28.15 -1.79
C PRO A 516 -0.11 -27.38 -0.84
N TRP A 517 0.36 -26.28 -0.27
CA TRP A 517 -0.42 -25.45 0.64
C TRP A 517 -1.59 -24.73 -0.07
N MET A 518 -1.48 -24.44 -1.36
CA MET A 518 -2.60 -23.92 -2.16
C MET A 518 -3.69 -24.98 -2.34
N GLN A 519 -3.30 -26.25 -2.49
CA GLN A 519 -4.27 -27.34 -2.55
C GLN A 519 -5.02 -27.50 -1.22
N GLU A 520 -4.32 -27.42 -0.09
CA GLU A 520 -4.97 -27.43 1.23
C GLU A 520 -6.02 -26.33 1.37
N MET A 521 -5.74 -25.13 0.84
CA MET A 521 -6.70 -24.03 0.87
C MET A 521 -7.88 -24.24 -0.06
N LYS A 522 -7.68 -24.86 -1.23
CA LYS A 522 -8.75 -25.21 -2.17
C LYS A 522 -9.72 -26.23 -1.55
N ASP A 523 -9.18 -27.19 -0.81
CA ASP A 523 -9.95 -28.25 -0.18
C ASP A 523 -10.58 -27.83 1.16
N TRP A 524 -10.29 -26.61 1.62
CA TRP A 524 -10.85 -26.13 2.87
C TRP A 524 -12.29 -25.67 2.70
N GLU A 525 -13.22 -26.41 3.31
CA GLU A 525 -14.63 -26.07 3.30
C GLU A 525 -14.91 -24.82 4.12
N THR A 526 -15.45 -23.80 3.48
CA THR A 526 -15.94 -22.61 4.16
C THR A 526 -17.22 -22.96 4.91
N PRO A 527 -17.37 -22.59 6.18
CA PRO A 527 -18.63 -22.77 6.89
C PRO A 527 -19.78 -22.13 6.11
N GLU A 528 -20.79 -22.94 5.72
CA GLU A 528 -21.93 -22.48 4.92
C GLU A 528 -22.69 -21.30 5.54
N LYS A 529 -22.59 -21.11 6.87
CA LYS A 529 -23.21 -20.01 7.59
C LYS A 529 -22.29 -19.51 8.67
N LEU A 530 -21.57 -18.47 8.36
CA LEU A 530 -20.89 -17.68 9.39
C LEU A 530 -21.94 -16.91 10.20
N PRO A 531 -21.87 -16.87 11.54
CA PRO A 531 -22.80 -16.08 12.34
C PRO A 531 -22.71 -14.60 11.94
N MET A 532 -23.85 -13.91 11.94
CA MET A 532 -23.83 -12.46 11.68
C MET A 532 -22.97 -11.74 12.73
N ARG A 533 -22.24 -10.71 12.29
CA ARG A 533 -21.49 -9.85 13.22
C ARG A 533 -22.45 -9.30 14.27
N GLN A 534 -22.05 -9.40 15.52
CA GLN A 534 -22.64 -8.59 16.58
C GLN A 534 -21.77 -7.34 16.71
N TRP A 535 -22.37 -6.20 16.42
CA TRP A 535 -21.71 -4.89 16.51
C TRP A 535 -21.55 -4.46 17.95
#